data_bc90582960ffb35ac9da2706523ae881
#
_entry.id   bc90582960ffb35ac9da2706523ae881
#
_cell.length_a   1.000
_cell.length_b   1.000
_cell.length_c   1.000
_cell.angle_alpha   90.00
_cell.angle_beta   90.00
_cell.angle_gamma   90.00
#
_symmetry.space_group_name_H-M   'P 1'
#
loop_
_entity.id
_entity.type
_entity.pdbx_description
1 polymer ?
#
loop_
_entity_poly.entity_id
_entity_poly.type
_entity_poly.pdbx_seq_one_letter_code
_entity_poly.pdbx_strand_id
1 'polypeptide(L)'
;VGSEMCIRDRYKNTPLQTSFAVNNIALVNGRPMMLNLLDLVRHFVEHRHDVIVRRTRFDLAKAEKRLHIVLGLLIAQDNIDEIIHIIRAAKNPDLAKQAMMERFSLSDAQASAIIEMRLRALTGLEHDKLVAERNELEAQIAYFNDVLGSRELQMKIVKDELLEVKAKYGDERRSEIVYASEEFNPEDFYADDEMVITISHLGYIKRTPLAEYRTQNRGGVGAKGSATRDEDFIEHIYMATMHNTMLFFTEKGRCYWLKVYEIPEGTRSSKGRAIQNVIQIEPDDKVRAYI
;
A
#
# COMPACT_ATOMS: atom_id res chain seq x y z
N VAL A 1 8.15 -9.64 -36.61
CA VAL A 1 9.33 -10.28 -35.99
C VAL A 1 10.07 -9.35 -35.02
N GLY A 2 9.94 -8.02 -35.12
CA GLY A 2 10.65 -7.09 -34.22
C GLY A 2 9.94 -6.71 -32.92
N SER A 3 8.61 -6.83 -32.83
CA SER A 3 7.85 -6.31 -31.68
C SER A 3 7.80 -7.27 -30.49
N GLU A 4 7.65 -8.55 -30.70
CA GLU A 4 7.48 -9.56 -29.63
C GLU A 4 8.79 -9.82 -28.88
N MET A 5 9.92 -9.92 -29.57
CA MET A 5 11.23 -10.01 -28.95
C MET A 5 11.54 -8.77 -28.11
N CYS A 6 11.16 -7.57 -28.55
CA CYS A 6 11.28 -6.34 -27.79
C CYS A 6 10.41 -6.31 -26.53
N ILE A 7 9.20 -6.89 -26.55
CA ILE A 7 8.31 -6.97 -25.37
C ILE A 7 8.94 -7.88 -24.32
N ARG A 8 9.33 -9.10 -24.69
CA ARG A 8 9.99 -10.07 -23.81
C ARG A 8 11.27 -9.51 -23.18
N ASP A 9 12.13 -8.89 -23.98
CA ASP A 9 13.38 -8.31 -23.50
C ASP A 9 13.13 -7.19 -22.48
N ARG A 10 12.06 -6.41 -22.64
CA ARG A 10 11.64 -5.40 -21.67
C ARG A 10 11.23 -6.02 -20.33
N TYR A 11 10.42 -7.08 -20.35
CA TYR A 11 10.06 -7.79 -19.11
C TYR A 11 11.25 -8.47 -18.43
N LYS A 12 12.15 -9.08 -19.22
CA LYS A 12 13.32 -9.80 -18.70
C LYS A 12 14.41 -8.86 -18.16
N ASN A 13 14.66 -7.74 -18.83
CA ASN A 13 15.79 -6.86 -18.57
C ASN A 13 15.44 -5.54 -17.87
N THR A 14 14.15 -5.33 -17.53
CA THR A 14 13.70 -4.13 -16.82
C THR A 14 12.74 -4.50 -15.69
N PRO A 15 12.55 -3.64 -14.68
CA PRO A 15 11.59 -3.88 -13.59
C PRO A 15 10.12 -3.62 -13.98
N LEU A 16 9.73 -3.87 -15.24
CA LEU A 16 8.33 -3.76 -15.69
C LEU A 16 7.43 -4.82 -15.05
N GLN A 17 7.99 -5.98 -14.72
CA GLN A 17 7.35 -7.00 -13.92
C GLN A 17 8.22 -7.26 -12.70
N THR A 18 7.64 -7.11 -11.53
CA THR A 18 8.35 -7.34 -10.27
C THR A 18 7.44 -8.04 -9.28
N SER A 19 8.03 -8.84 -8.42
CA SER A 19 7.34 -9.45 -7.30
C SER A 19 7.60 -8.64 -6.03
N PHE A 20 6.58 -8.47 -5.23
CA PHE A 20 6.68 -7.85 -3.91
C PHE A 20 6.20 -8.82 -2.84
N ALA A 21 7.11 -9.26 -2.01
CA ALA A 21 6.77 -10.08 -0.84
C ALA A 21 6.17 -9.18 0.24
N VAL A 22 4.88 -9.38 0.56
CA VAL A 22 4.20 -8.63 1.60
C VAL A 22 4.71 -9.10 2.97
N ASN A 23 5.56 -8.28 3.58
CA ASN A 23 6.10 -8.50 4.91
C ASN A 23 5.86 -7.24 5.75
N ASN A 24 4.62 -7.08 6.22
CA ASN A 24 4.19 -5.89 6.94
C ASN A 24 4.54 -6.01 8.42
N ILE A 25 5.55 -5.29 8.87
CA ILE A 25 5.91 -5.17 10.28
C ILE A 25 5.43 -3.82 10.78
N ALA A 26 4.64 -3.82 11.84
CA ALA A 26 4.16 -2.62 12.52
C ALA A 26 4.33 -2.72 14.03
N LEU A 27 4.34 -1.57 14.70
CA LEU A 27 4.39 -1.51 16.16
C LEU A 27 2.98 -1.61 16.73
N VAL A 28 2.70 -2.68 17.45
CA VAL A 28 1.47 -2.87 18.21
C VAL A 28 1.81 -2.80 19.71
N ASN A 29 1.27 -1.82 20.39
CA ASN A 29 1.57 -1.56 21.81
C ASN A 29 3.09 -1.46 22.11
N GLY A 30 3.83 -0.82 21.20
CA GLY A 30 5.28 -0.65 21.31
C GLY A 30 6.12 -1.88 20.96
N ARG A 31 5.52 -2.97 20.50
CA ARG A 31 6.22 -4.20 20.07
C ARG A 31 6.10 -4.39 18.56
N PRO A 32 7.19 -4.71 17.85
CA PRO A 32 7.13 -5.05 16.44
C PRO A 32 6.42 -6.39 16.25
N MET A 33 5.42 -6.40 15.36
CA MET A 33 4.65 -7.59 15.00
C MET A 33 4.49 -7.66 13.48
N MET A 34 4.57 -8.85 12.93
CA MET A 34 4.20 -9.10 11.55
C MET A 34 2.67 -9.19 11.46
N LEU A 35 2.07 -8.36 10.61
CA LEU A 35 0.62 -8.23 10.50
C LEU A 35 0.18 -8.53 9.07
N ASN A 36 -0.91 -9.28 8.96
CA ASN A 36 -1.66 -9.38 7.71
C ASN A 36 -2.55 -8.13 7.51
N LEU A 37 -3.17 -8.00 6.35
CA LEU A 37 -4.01 -6.85 6.02
C LEU A 37 -5.19 -6.67 7.00
N LEU A 38 -5.83 -7.77 7.40
CA LEU A 38 -6.95 -7.73 8.35
C LEU A 38 -6.52 -7.21 9.72
N ASP A 39 -5.36 -7.66 10.20
CA ASP A 39 -4.83 -7.22 11.49
C ASP A 39 -4.42 -5.74 11.46
N LEU A 40 -3.84 -5.27 10.36
CA LEU A 40 -3.56 -3.83 10.16
C LEU A 40 -4.83 -2.98 10.27
N VAL A 41 -5.90 -3.38 9.57
CA VAL A 41 -7.19 -2.67 9.62
C VAL A 41 -7.79 -2.74 11.04
N ARG A 42 -7.74 -3.90 11.69
CA ARG A 42 -8.25 -4.07 13.07
C ARG A 42 -7.55 -3.14 14.03
N HIS A 43 -6.21 -3.14 14.06
CA HIS A 43 -5.43 -2.28 14.95
C HIS A 43 -5.60 -0.79 14.63
N PHE A 44 -5.78 -0.42 13.36
CA PHE A 44 -6.13 0.95 13.00
C PHE A 44 -7.49 1.37 13.60
N VAL A 45 -8.52 0.54 13.48
CA VAL A 45 -9.86 0.83 14.04
C VAL A 45 -9.79 0.91 15.57
N GLU A 46 -9.09 0.00 16.23
CA GLU A 46 -8.88 0.02 17.69
C GLU A 46 -8.17 1.31 18.13
N HIS A 47 -7.13 1.71 17.41
CA HIS A 47 -6.44 2.97 17.69
C HIS A 47 -7.35 4.19 17.51
N ARG A 48 -8.15 4.24 16.44
CA ARG A 48 -9.13 5.32 16.23
C ARG A 48 -10.15 5.39 17.36
N HIS A 49 -10.66 4.24 17.79
CA HIS A 49 -11.56 4.14 18.93
C HIS A 49 -10.92 4.71 20.20
N ASP A 50 -9.68 4.31 20.53
CA ASP A 50 -8.96 4.84 21.70
C ASP A 50 -8.75 6.36 21.62
N VAL A 51 -8.42 6.89 20.45
CA VAL A 51 -8.28 8.33 20.22
C VAL A 51 -9.61 9.06 20.51
N ILE A 52 -10.76 8.53 20.06
CA ILE A 52 -12.07 9.14 20.30
C ILE A 52 -12.38 9.13 21.81
N VAL A 53 -12.15 8.01 22.49
CA VAL A 53 -12.38 7.92 23.94
C VAL A 53 -11.52 8.94 24.71
N ARG A 54 -10.23 9.04 24.37
CA ARG A 54 -9.33 10.02 25.01
C ARG A 54 -9.72 11.47 24.72
N ARG A 55 -10.09 11.77 23.47
CA ARG A 55 -10.59 13.10 23.07
C ARG A 55 -11.85 13.46 23.83
N THR A 56 -12.84 12.57 23.87
CA THR A 56 -14.09 12.81 24.59
C THR A 56 -13.87 13.02 26.09
N ARG A 57 -12.97 12.26 26.73
CA ARG A 57 -12.62 12.48 28.15
C ARG A 57 -11.98 13.85 28.38
N PHE A 58 -11.12 14.28 27.49
CA PHE A 58 -10.49 15.59 27.56
C PHE A 58 -11.51 16.72 27.41
N ASP A 59 -12.40 16.60 26.41
CA ASP A 59 -13.45 17.60 26.15
C ASP A 59 -14.46 17.63 27.28
N LEU A 60 -14.84 16.48 27.86
CA LEU A 60 -15.68 16.39 29.05
C LEU A 60 -15.05 17.16 30.23
N ALA A 61 -13.80 16.86 30.56
CA ALA A 61 -13.12 17.53 31.68
C ALA A 61 -12.98 19.04 31.46
N LYS A 62 -12.81 19.48 30.22
CA LYS A 62 -12.78 20.89 29.84
C LYS A 62 -14.15 21.54 30.00
N ALA A 63 -15.22 20.88 29.56
CA ALA A 63 -16.59 21.38 29.69
C ALA A 63 -17.03 21.45 31.17
N GLU A 64 -16.72 20.43 31.98
CA GLU A 64 -17.01 20.42 33.41
C GLU A 64 -16.30 21.55 34.16
N LYS A 65 -15.02 21.79 33.86
CA LYS A 65 -14.27 22.92 34.45
C LYS A 65 -14.89 24.25 34.05
N ARG A 66 -15.32 24.41 32.80
CA ARG A 66 -15.95 25.65 32.36
C ARG A 66 -17.33 25.85 32.99
N LEU A 67 -18.15 24.79 33.06
CA LEU A 67 -19.44 24.81 33.71
C LEU A 67 -19.31 25.20 35.19
N HIS A 68 -18.33 24.64 35.88
CA HIS A 68 -18.03 24.98 37.28
C HIS A 68 -17.81 26.50 37.47
N ILE A 69 -17.04 27.12 36.57
CA ILE A 69 -16.83 28.57 36.60
C ILE A 69 -18.11 29.36 36.31
N VAL A 70 -18.85 28.93 35.26
CA VAL A 70 -20.12 29.59 34.86
C VAL A 70 -21.16 29.57 35.98
N LEU A 71 -21.27 28.41 36.69
CA LEU A 71 -22.15 28.30 37.85
C LEU A 71 -21.76 29.30 38.99
N GLY A 72 -20.47 29.44 39.24
CA GLY A 72 -19.97 30.45 40.20
C GLY A 72 -20.30 31.87 39.80
N LEU A 73 -20.17 32.21 38.49
CA LEU A 73 -20.52 33.53 37.95
C LEU A 73 -22.02 33.83 38.02
N LEU A 74 -22.87 32.82 37.84
CA LEU A 74 -24.33 32.94 37.96
C LEU A 74 -24.71 33.25 39.45
N ILE A 75 -24.16 32.50 40.38
CA ILE A 75 -24.33 32.75 41.82
C ILE A 75 -23.91 34.19 42.19
N ALA A 76 -22.83 34.64 41.58
CA ALA A 76 -22.33 36.00 41.82
C ALA A 76 -23.27 37.08 41.25
N GLN A 77 -23.88 36.84 40.08
CA GLN A 77 -24.85 37.77 39.48
C GLN A 77 -26.17 37.81 40.25
N ASP A 78 -26.65 36.67 40.75
CA ASP A 78 -27.86 36.56 41.53
C ASP A 78 -27.73 37.30 42.88
N ASN A 79 -26.46 37.43 43.42
CA ASN A 79 -26.17 38.04 44.71
C ASN A 79 -25.20 39.23 44.59
N ILE A 80 -25.33 40.01 43.52
CA ILE A 80 -24.34 41.00 43.10
C ILE A 80 -24.10 42.09 44.16
N ASP A 81 -25.15 42.59 44.84
CA ASP A 81 -25.02 43.61 45.85
C ASP A 81 -24.21 43.18 47.06
N GLU A 82 -24.43 41.92 47.49
CA GLU A 82 -23.69 41.33 48.63
C GLU A 82 -22.22 41.08 48.26
N ILE A 83 -21.97 40.64 47.05
CA ILE A 83 -20.60 40.44 46.54
C ILE A 83 -19.84 41.76 46.44
N ILE A 84 -20.46 42.80 45.92
CA ILE A 84 -19.86 44.14 45.86
C ILE A 84 -19.54 44.63 47.28
N HIS A 85 -20.46 44.42 48.22
CA HIS A 85 -20.19 44.77 49.62
C HIS A 85 -18.99 44.05 50.23
N ILE A 86 -18.90 42.72 50.01
CA ILE A 86 -17.76 41.88 50.46
C ILE A 86 -16.44 42.39 49.87
N ILE A 87 -16.41 42.64 48.55
CA ILE A 87 -15.21 43.10 47.83
C ILE A 87 -14.76 44.46 48.36
N ARG A 88 -15.69 45.41 48.62
CA ARG A 88 -15.39 46.73 49.13
C ARG A 88 -14.95 46.76 50.60
N ALA A 89 -15.46 45.82 51.41
CA ALA A 89 -15.10 45.68 52.81
C ALA A 89 -13.72 44.99 53.02
N ALA A 90 -13.27 44.21 52.07
CA ALA A 90 -12.03 43.49 52.13
C ALA A 90 -10.80 44.38 51.90
N LYS A 91 -9.73 44.21 52.70
CA LYS A 91 -8.49 44.98 52.60
C LYS A 91 -7.59 44.53 51.41
N ASN A 92 -7.76 43.32 50.97
CA ASN A 92 -7.03 42.75 49.82
C ASN A 92 -7.90 41.70 49.07
N PRO A 93 -7.55 41.35 47.82
CA PRO A 93 -8.32 40.38 47.02
C PRO A 93 -8.41 39.01 47.68
N ASP A 94 -7.38 38.53 48.41
CA ASP A 94 -7.37 37.22 49.01
C ASP A 94 -8.38 37.11 50.15
N LEU A 95 -8.54 38.16 50.96
CA LEU A 95 -9.56 38.22 52.02
C LEU A 95 -10.98 38.29 51.41
N ALA A 96 -11.17 39.04 50.31
CA ALA A 96 -12.44 39.03 49.61
C ALA A 96 -12.81 37.64 49.07
N LYS A 97 -11.82 36.94 48.53
CA LYS A 97 -11.97 35.57 48.02
C LYS A 97 -12.38 34.60 49.13
N GLN A 98 -11.68 34.63 50.29
CA GLN A 98 -12.04 33.79 51.43
C GLN A 98 -13.45 34.06 51.95
N ALA A 99 -13.83 35.33 52.10
CA ALA A 99 -15.18 35.72 52.54
C ALA A 99 -16.29 35.23 51.57
N MET A 100 -16.03 35.32 50.27
CA MET A 100 -16.98 34.81 49.23
C MET A 100 -17.07 33.27 49.26
N MET A 101 -15.94 32.57 49.44
CA MET A 101 -15.91 31.13 49.57
C MET A 101 -16.71 30.64 50.77
N GLU A 102 -16.53 31.28 51.94
CA GLU A 102 -17.24 30.95 53.17
C GLU A 102 -18.74 31.26 53.06
N ARG A 103 -19.09 32.40 52.47
CA ARG A 103 -20.48 32.86 52.43
C ARG A 103 -21.35 32.11 51.41
N PHE A 104 -20.81 31.86 50.21
CA PHE A 104 -21.54 31.24 49.10
C PHE A 104 -21.14 29.83 48.77
N SER A 105 -20.26 29.21 49.62
CA SER A 105 -19.71 27.88 49.40
C SER A 105 -19.02 27.71 48.03
N LEU A 106 -18.36 28.77 47.56
CA LEU A 106 -17.68 28.80 46.27
C LEU A 106 -16.31 28.10 46.35
N SER A 107 -15.88 27.51 45.26
CA SER A 107 -14.50 27.03 45.14
C SER A 107 -13.53 28.20 44.92
N ASP A 108 -12.25 27.94 45.18
CA ASP A 108 -11.16 28.89 44.91
C ASP A 108 -11.16 29.41 43.46
N ALA A 109 -11.38 28.51 42.48
CA ALA A 109 -11.45 28.85 41.07
C ALA A 109 -12.65 29.76 40.73
N GLN A 110 -13.82 29.49 41.34
CA GLN A 110 -15.01 30.33 41.18
C GLN A 110 -14.82 31.70 41.77
N ALA A 111 -14.33 31.77 42.99
CA ALA A 111 -14.08 33.04 43.69
C ALA A 111 -13.03 33.89 42.95
N SER A 112 -11.98 33.26 42.41
CA SER A 112 -11.00 33.96 41.57
C SER A 112 -11.63 34.52 40.30
N ALA A 113 -12.44 33.76 39.63
CA ALA A 113 -13.13 34.21 38.40
C ALA A 113 -14.10 35.38 38.69
N ILE A 114 -14.73 35.41 39.88
CA ILE A 114 -15.63 36.50 40.30
C ILE A 114 -14.82 37.77 40.53
N ILE A 115 -13.67 37.71 41.18
CA ILE A 115 -12.81 38.87 41.43
C ILE A 115 -12.28 39.46 40.11
N GLU A 116 -11.94 38.61 39.16
CA GLU A 116 -11.45 39.04 37.86
C GLU A 116 -12.57 39.51 36.89
N MET A 117 -13.84 39.45 37.35
CA MET A 117 -14.99 39.78 36.53
C MET A 117 -15.02 41.31 36.24
N ARG A 118 -15.21 41.68 35.00
CA ARG A 118 -15.32 43.08 34.57
C ARG A 118 -16.69 43.61 34.87
N LEU A 119 -16.80 44.91 35.24
CA LEU A 119 -18.07 45.58 35.50
C LEU A 119 -19.10 45.45 34.41
N ARG A 120 -18.66 45.34 33.16
CA ARG A 120 -19.57 45.09 32.01
C ARG A 120 -20.33 43.77 32.12
N ALA A 121 -19.74 42.80 32.77
CA ALA A 121 -20.35 41.45 32.92
C ALA A 121 -21.55 41.47 33.92
N LEU A 122 -21.81 42.58 34.58
CA LEU A 122 -22.92 42.72 35.54
C LEU A 122 -24.24 43.15 34.88
N THR A 123 -24.28 43.29 33.58
CA THR A 123 -25.51 43.66 32.84
C THR A 123 -26.44 42.47 32.66
N GLY A 124 -27.75 42.69 32.65
CA GLY A 124 -28.72 41.61 32.46
C GLY A 124 -28.51 40.84 31.13
N LEU A 125 -28.03 41.52 30.08
CA LEU A 125 -27.74 40.89 28.81
C LEU A 125 -26.59 39.84 28.92
N GLU A 126 -25.61 40.02 29.80
CA GLU A 126 -24.54 39.09 30.06
C GLU A 126 -25.02 37.93 30.96
N HIS A 127 -25.97 38.15 31.86
CA HIS A 127 -26.66 37.10 32.61
C HIS A 127 -27.33 36.08 31.68
N ASP A 128 -28.11 36.57 30.70
CA ASP A 128 -28.79 35.67 29.75
C ASP A 128 -27.80 34.85 28.93
N LYS A 129 -26.65 35.43 28.59
CA LYS A 129 -25.56 34.69 27.92
C LYS A 129 -24.94 33.59 28.79
N LEU A 130 -24.73 33.86 30.09
CA LEU A 130 -24.20 32.85 31.01
C LEU A 130 -25.22 31.72 31.22
N VAL A 131 -26.51 32.00 31.28
CA VAL A 131 -27.56 30.98 31.34
C VAL A 131 -27.57 30.12 30.06
N ALA A 132 -27.46 30.75 28.90
CA ALA A 132 -27.36 30.04 27.61
C ALA A 132 -26.10 29.14 27.55
N GLU A 133 -24.95 29.69 27.96
CA GLU A 133 -23.68 28.96 28.02
C GLU A 133 -23.77 27.75 28.98
N ARG A 134 -24.39 27.93 30.16
CA ARG A 134 -24.64 26.82 31.09
C ARG A 134 -25.44 25.73 30.44
N ASN A 135 -26.56 26.02 29.83
CA ASN A 135 -27.45 25.05 29.20
C ASN A 135 -26.75 24.32 28.06
N GLU A 136 -25.91 25.01 27.28
CA GLU A 136 -25.09 24.40 26.21
C GLU A 136 -24.03 23.44 26.79
N LEU A 137 -23.32 23.86 27.85
CA LEU A 137 -22.31 23.03 28.49
C LEU A 137 -22.95 21.78 29.16
N GLU A 138 -24.09 21.93 29.80
CA GLU A 138 -24.84 20.79 30.37
C GLU A 138 -25.24 19.78 29.29
N ALA A 139 -25.73 20.25 28.14
CA ALA A 139 -26.05 19.39 26.99
C ALA A 139 -24.80 18.70 26.41
N GLN A 140 -23.67 19.42 26.30
CA GLN A 140 -22.40 18.85 25.84
C GLN A 140 -21.86 17.79 26.81
N ILE A 141 -21.92 18.03 28.12
CA ILE A 141 -21.51 17.08 29.17
C ILE A 141 -22.36 15.81 29.11
N ALA A 142 -23.69 15.95 28.97
CA ALA A 142 -24.60 14.81 28.79
C ALA A 142 -24.21 13.99 27.57
N TYR A 143 -24.00 14.64 26.41
CA TYR A 143 -23.56 13.99 25.19
C TYR A 143 -22.20 13.26 25.34
N PHE A 144 -21.21 13.89 25.97
CA PHE A 144 -19.91 13.26 26.21
C PHE A 144 -20.00 12.04 27.12
N ASN A 145 -20.86 12.09 28.14
CA ASN A 145 -21.12 10.95 29.02
C ASN A 145 -21.81 9.80 28.25
N ASP A 146 -22.77 10.09 27.39
CA ASP A 146 -23.43 9.10 26.53
C ASP A 146 -22.42 8.44 25.59
N VAL A 147 -21.55 9.23 24.98
CA VAL A 147 -20.47 8.70 24.11
C VAL A 147 -19.52 7.81 24.92
N LEU A 148 -19.10 8.22 26.12
CA LEU A 148 -18.22 7.41 26.95
C LEU A 148 -18.86 6.14 27.47
N GLY A 149 -20.19 6.14 27.68
CA GLY A 149 -20.96 4.99 28.13
C GLY A 149 -21.30 3.97 27.04
N SER A 150 -21.26 4.35 25.76
CA SER A 150 -21.71 3.51 24.65
C SER A 150 -20.61 3.26 23.61
N ARG A 151 -20.12 2.02 23.58
CA ARG A 151 -19.16 1.60 22.52
C ARG A 151 -19.77 1.71 21.11
N GLU A 152 -21.06 1.51 20.99
CA GLU A 152 -21.75 1.61 19.71
C GLU A 152 -21.70 3.05 19.17
N LEU A 153 -21.96 4.04 20.03
CA LEU A 153 -21.85 5.45 19.68
C LEU A 153 -20.41 5.84 19.31
N GLN A 154 -19.41 5.34 20.05
CA GLN A 154 -18.02 5.56 19.75
C GLN A 154 -17.65 5.02 18.36
N MET A 155 -18.07 3.79 18.04
CA MET A 155 -17.81 3.19 16.73
C MET A 155 -18.57 3.89 15.60
N LYS A 156 -19.77 4.43 15.87
CA LYS A 156 -20.49 5.27 14.92
C LYS A 156 -19.70 6.54 14.58
N ILE A 157 -19.14 7.22 15.58
CA ILE A 157 -18.29 8.41 15.36
C ILE A 157 -17.07 8.04 14.52
N VAL A 158 -16.38 6.91 14.82
CA VAL A 158 -15.26 6.42 13.99
C VAL A 158 -15.69 6.27 12.54
N LYS A 159 -16.83 5.63 12.30
CA LYS A 159 -17.36 5.40 10.95
C LYS A 159 -17.68 6.71 10.24
N ASP A 160 -18.35 7.63 10.91
CA ASP A 160 -18.80 8.89 10.31
C ASP A 160 -17.58 9.76 9.93
N GLU A 161 -16.57 9.87 10.80
CA GLU A 161 -15.32 10.58 10.51
C GLU A 161 -14.55 9.94 9.33
N LEU A 162 -14.51 8.61 9.24
CA LEU A 162 -13.86 7.91 8.12
C LEU A 162 -14.63 8.09 6.81
N LEU A 163 -15.96 8.15 6.84
CA LEU A 163 -16.78 8.42 5.66
C LEU A 163 -16.58 9.86 5.16
N GLU A 164 -16.42 10.83 6.06
CA GLU A 164 -16.09 12.20 5.69
C GLU A 164 -14.71 12.27 5.00
N VAL A 165 -13.70 11.60 5.56
CA VAL A 165 -12.36 11.53 4.94
C VAL A 165 -12.44 10.85 3.57
N LYS A 166 -13.22 9.77 3.44
CA LYS A 166 -13.43 9.09 2.15
C LYS A 166 -14.10 10.02 1.13
N ALA A 167 -15.12 10.77 1.53
CA ALA A 167 -15.80 11.69 0.63
C ALA A 167 -14.90 12.83 0.14
N LYS A 168 -13.97 13.29 0.99
CA LYS A 168 -13.08 14.43 0.69
C LYS A 168 -11.83 14.04 -0.09
N TYR A 169 -11.28 12.84 0.14
CA TYR A 169 -9.98 12.41 -0.36
C TYR A 169 -10.03 11.09 -1.13
N GLY A 170 -11.19 10.43 -1.21
CA GLY A 170 -11.33 9.17 -1.93
C GLY A 170 -11.19 9.37 -3.43
N ASP A 171 -10.35 8.57 -4.06
CA ASP A 171 -10.22 8.44 -5.51
C ASP A 171 -10.39 6.99 -5.93
N GLU A 172 -10.61 6.76 -7.21
CA GLU A 172 -10.72 5.42 -7.76
C GLU A 172 -9.35 4.77 -7.91
N ARG A 173 -9.32 3.46 -7.75
CA ARG A 173 -8.11 2.68 -7.93
C ARG A 173 -7.68 2.73 -9.40
N ARG A 174 -6.42 3.10 -9.69
CA ARG A 174 -5.88 3.19 -11.06
C ARG A 174 -5.39 1.85 -11.59
N SER A 175 -4.99 0.93 -10.72
CA SER A 175 -4.47 -0.39 -11.08
C SER A 175 -5.52 -1.45 -10.83
N GLU A 176 -5.71 -2.34 -11.77
CA GLU A 176 -6.61 -3.47 -11.65
C GLU A 176 -6.03 -4.54 -10.71
N ILE A 177 -6.90 -5.18 -9.93
CA ILE A 177 -6.53 -6.35 -9.12
C ILE A 177 -7.01 -7.57 -9.87
N VAL A 178 -6.07 -8.36 -10.36
CA VAL A 178 -6.35 -9.63 -11.02
C VAL A 178 -5.78 -10.77 -10.17
N TYR A 179 -6.47 -11.90 -10.16
CA TYR A 179 -5.88 -13.11 -9.59
C TYR A 179 -4.84 -13.63 -10.57
N ALA A 180 -3.65 -13.95 -10.07
CA ALA A 180 -2.63 -14.63 -10.86
C ALA A 180 -3.12 -16.05 -11.19
N SER A 181 -4.03 -16.17 -12.15
CA SER A 181 -4.52 -17.45 -12.65
C SER A 181 -3.64 -18.02 -13.76
N GLU A 182 -2.75 -17.20 -14.32
CA GLU A 182 -1.85 -17.61 -15.39
C GLU A 182 -0.47 -17.05 -15.06
N GLU A 183 0.46 -17.92 -14.67
CA GLU A 183 1.87 -17.61 -14.78
C GLU A 183 2.10 -17.22 -16.24
N PHE A 184 2.71 -16.07 -16.46
CA PHE A 184 3.12 -15.60 -17.78
C PHE A 184 3.98 -16.69 -18.42
N ASN A 185 3.34 -17.51 -19.26
CA ASN A 185 4.04 -18.54 -20.02
C ASN A 185 4.60 -17.90 -21.30
N PRO A 186 5.91 -17.79 -21.46
CA PRO A 186 6.51 -17.28 -22.69
C PRO A 186 6.05 -18.04 -23.95
N GLU A 187 5.59 -19.26 -23.82
CA GLU A 187 5.09 -20.11 -24.91
C GLU A 187 3.83 -19.52 -25.53
N ASP A 188 2.98 -18.82 -24.78
CA ASP A 188 1.71 -18.24 -25.27
C ASP A 188 1.92 -17.16 -26.34
N PHE A 189 3.16 -16.63 -26.46
CA PHE A 189 3.53 -15.63 -27.49
C PHE A 189 4.06 -16.21 -28.79
N TYR A 190 4.27 -17.52 -28.83
CA TYR A 190 4.77 -18.20 -30.01
C TYR A 190 3.71 -19.19 -30.50
N ALA A 191 3.33 -19.05 -31.76
CA ALA A 191 2.58 -20.14 -32.40
C ALA A 191 3.43 -21.40 -32.42
N ASP A 192 2.82 -22.56 -32.18
CA ASP A 192 3.54 -23.85 -32.15
C ASP A 192 3.84 -24.36 -33.56
N ASP A 193 4.55 -23.55 -34.35
CA ASP A 193 4.92 -23.84 -35.73
C ASP A 193 6.01 -24.90 -35.81
N GLU A 194 5.97 -25.70 -36.87
CA GLU A 194 7.02 -26.68 -37.16
C GLU A 194 8.30 -26.01 -37.65
N MET A 195 9.41 -26.34 -36.99
CA MET A 195 10.74 -25.79 -37.22
C MET A 195 11.75 -26.87 -37.57
N VAL A 196 12.71 -26.53 -38.39
CA VAL A 196 13.90 -27.32 -38.67
C VAL A 196 15.07 -26.71 -37.94
N ILE A 197 15.64 -27.46 -37.00
CA ILE A 197 16.83 -27.06 -36.25
C ILE A 197 18.03 -27.68 -36.96
N THR A 198 19.02 -26.85 -37.33
CA THR A 198 20.27 -27.29 -37.93
C THR A 198 21.46 -26.96 -37.02
N ILE A 199 22.33 -27.92 -36.83
CA ILE A 199 23.56 -27.78 -36.02
C ILE A 199 24.73 -28.17 -36.91
N SER A 200 25.72 -27.29 -36.99
CA SER A 200 26.94 -27.56 -37.72
C SER A 200 28.01 -28.23 -36.86
N HIS A 201 28.99 -28.83 -37.50
CA HIS A 201 30.15 -29.49 -36.87
C HIS A 201 30.93 -28.53 -35.94
N LEU A 202 31.07 -27.28 -36.32
CA LEU A 202 31.69 -26.22 -35.50
C LEU A 202 30.78 -25.64 -34.42
N GLY A 203 29.57 -26.20 -34.23
CA GLY A 203 28.67 -25.82 -33.13
C GLY A 203 27.85 -24.56 -33.43
N TYR A 204 27.52 -24.26 -34.69
CA TYR A 204 26.54 -23.23 -35.03
C TYR A 204 25.15 -23.83 -35.06
N ILE A 205 24.21 -23.19 -34.38
CA ILE A 205 22.81 -23.62 -34.31
C ILE A 205 21.87 -22.55 -34.83
N LYS A 206 20.82 -22.94 -35.49
CA LYS A 206 19.67 -22.10 -35.90
C LYS A 206 18.42 -22.91 -35.99
N ARG A 207 17.29 -22.23 -35.94
CA ARG A 207 15.97 -22.77 -36.34
C ARG A 207 15.50 -22.06 -37.63
N THR A 208 14.79 -22.77 -38.47
CA THR A 208 14.24 -22.27 -39.72
C THR A 208 12.82 -22.83 -39.86
N PRO A 209 11.79 -22.01 -40.19
CA PRO A 209 10.44 -22.53 -40.43
C PRO A 209 10.44 -23.66 -41.48
N LEU A 210 9.70 -24.74 -41.22
CA LEU A 210 9.61 -25.88 -42.14
C LEU A 210 9.07 -25.43 -43.54
N ALA A 211 8.24 -24.39 -43.56
CA ALA A 211 7.70 -23.83 -44.79
C ALA A 211 8.76 -23.31 -45.78
N GLU A 212 9.99 -22.99 -45.28
CA GLU A 212 11.11 -22.60 -46.16
C GLU A 212 11.72 -23.80 -46.93
N TYR A 213 11.42 -25.03 -46.52
CA TYR A 213 11.90 -26.26 -47.15
C TYR A 213 10.84 -26.79 -48.11
N ARG A 214 11.07 -26.63 -49.44
CA ARG A 214 10.18 -27.13 -50.48
C ARG A 214 10.44 -28.61 -50.71
N THR A 215 9.37 -29.38 -50.87
CA THR A 215 9.44 -30.76 -51.34
C THR A 215 10.02 -30.80 -52.74
N GLN A 216 11.02 -31.66 -52.99
CA GLN A 216 11.62 -31.84 -54.30
C GLN A 216 11.25 -33.21 -54.87
N ASN A 217 10.86 -33.22 -56.12
CA ASN A 217 10.57 -34.43 -56.87
C ASN A 217 11.87 -35.03 -57.47
N ARG A 218 11.79 -36.26 -58.00
CA ARG A 218 12.90 -36.92 -58.69
C ARG A 218 13.45 -36.02 -59.80
N GLY A 219 14.78 -35.77 -59.82
CA GLY A 219 15.46 -34.89 -60.76
C GLY A 219 15.64 -33.44 -60.32
N GLY A 220 15.25 -33.11 -59.07
CA GLY A 220 15.52 -31.78 -58.50
C GLY A 220 17.00 -31.53 -58.26
N VAL A 221 17.41 -30.24 -58.35
CA VAL A 221 18.84 -29.80 -58.21
C VAL A 221 19.35 -29.86 -56.77
N GLY A 222 18.52 -30.28 -55.81
CA GLY A 222 18.86 -30.21 -54.38
C GLY A 222 18.69 -28.81 -53.79
N ALA A 223 18.70 -28.71 -52.48
CA ALA A 223 18.59 -27.44 -51.80
C ALA A 223 19.71 -27.30 -50.76
N LYS A 224 20.37 -26.15 -50.71
CA LYS A 224 21.41 -25.87 -49.72
C LYS A 224 20.71 -25.60 -48.37
N GLY A 225 21.03 -26.41 -47.35
CA GLY A 225 20.38 -26.35 -46.03
C GLY A 225 20.94 -25.26 -45.11
N SER A 226 22.17 -24.81 -45.32
CA SER A 226 22.82 -23.73 -44.55
C SER A 226 24.02 -23.18 -45.32
N ALA A 227 24.39 -21.94 -45.04
CA ALA A 227 25.74 -21.47 -45.37
C ALA A 227 26.67 -21.88 -44.20
N THR A 228 27.75 -22.54 -44.54
CA THR A 228 28.79 -22.96 -43.60
C THR A 228 30.05 -22.16 -43.85
N ARG A 229 30.99 -22.15 -42.88
CA ARG A 229 32.38 -21.69 -43.12
C ARG A 229 33.14 -22.72 -43.94
N ASP A 230 34.27 -22.33 -44.49
CA ASP A 230 35.21 -23.28 -45.03
C ASP A 230 35.56 -24.30 -43.92
N GLU A 231 35.51 -25.60 -44.24
CA GLU A 231 35.71 -26.73 -43.34
C GLU A 231 34.56 -27.03 -42.35
N ASP A 232 33.40 -26.34 -42.45
CA ASP A 232 32.21 -26.62 -41.61
C ASP A 232 31.10 -27.30 -42.46
N PHE A 233 30.33 -28.18 -41.83
CA PHE A 233 29.22 -28.88 -42.46
C PHE A 233 28.08 -29.07 -41.47
N ILE A 234 26.86 -29.32 -41.94
CA ILE A 234 25.71 -29.63 -41.09
C ILE A 234 25.86 -31.08 -40.62
N GLU A 235 25.97 -31.24 -39.33
CA GLU A 235 26.14 -32.55 -38.67
C GLU A 235 24.79 -33.08 -38.20
N HIS A 236 23.90 -32.22 -37.65
CA HIS A 236 22.62 -32.65 -37.16
C HIS A 236 21.47 -31.79 -37.72
N ILE A 237 20.36 -32.45 -38.02
CA ILE A 237 19.07 -31.83 -38.40
C ILE A 237 17.99 -32.47 -37.58
N TYR A 238 17.20 -31.65 -36.88
CA TYR A 238 16.04 -32.05 -36.10
C TYR A 238 14.79 -31.33 -36.56
N MET A 239 13.66 -32.02 -36.51
CA MET A 239 12.34 -31.41 -36.68
C MET A 239 11.70 -31.32 -35.30
N ALA A 240 11.21 -30.14 -34.95
CA ALA A 240 10.56 -29.89 -33.69
C ALA A 240 9.56 -28.73 -33.83
N THR A 241 8.59 -28.65 -32.92
CA THR A 241 7.71 -27.50 -32.82
C THR A 241 8.33 -26.42 -31.94
N MET A 242 7.81 -25.18 -32.00
CA MET A 242 8.33 -24.03 -31.25
C MET A 242 8.31 -24.27 -29.74
N HIS A 243 7.33 -25.01 -29.22
CA HIS A 243 7.17 -25.29 -27.80
C HIS A 243 7.99 -26.49 -27.32
N ASN A 244 8.61 -27.26 -28.20
CA ASN A 244 9.46 -28.37 -27.79
C ASN A 244 10.70 -27.88 -27.04
N THR A 245 11.25 -28.77 -26.24
CA THR A 245 12.49 -28.50 -25.48
C THR A 245 13.62 -29.32 -26.08
N MET A 246 14.73 -28.69 -26.37
CA MET A 246 15.94 -29.35 -26.85
C MET A 246 16.92 -29.49 -25.67
N LEU A 247 17.46 -30.70 -25.50
CA LEU A 247 18.46 -31.02 -24.49
C LEU A 247 19.86 -31.12 -25.11
N PHE A 248 20.84 -30.55 -24.42
CA PHE A 248 22.24 -30.52 -24.84
C PHE A 248 23.08 -31.24 -23.76
N PHE A 249 23.66 -32.36 -24.11
CA PHE A 249 24.52 -33.12 -23.20
C PHE A 249 25.99 -32.82 -23.48
N THR A 250 26.76 -32.48 -22.46
CA THR A 250 28.15 -32.11 -22.63
C THR A 250 29.09 -33.21 -22.21
N GLU A 251 30.36 -33.06 -22.66
CA GLU A 251 31.44 -34.02 -22.37
C GLU A 251 31.71 -34.15 -20.87
N LYS A 252 31.53 -33.07 -20.10
CA LYS A 252 31.64 -33.07 -18.62
C LYS A 252 30.41 -33.63 -17.89
N GLY A 253 29.44 -34.19 -18.62
CA GLY A 253 28.25 -34.80 -18.04
C GLY A 253 27.19 -33.83 -17.57
N ARG A 254 27.21 -32.58 -18.05
CA ARG A 254 26.15 -31.57 -17.81
C ARG A 254 25.06 -31.68 -18.86
N CYS A 255 23.84 -31.37 -18.47
CA CYS A 255 22.70 -31.26 -19.35
C CYS A 255 22.16 -29.84 -19.32
N TYR A 256 22.14 -29.18 -20.47
CA TYR A 256 21.46 -27.89 -20.67
C TYR A 256 20.18 -28.12 -21.44
N TRP A 257 19.17 -27.30 -21.20
CA TRP A 257 17.93 -27.37 -21.93
C TRP A 257 17.56 -25.98 -22.47
N LEU A 258 16.91 -25.94 -23.61
CA LEU A 258 16.51 -24.73 -24.28
C LEU A 258 15.20 -25.00 -25.04
N LYS A 259 14.26 -24.08 -24.94
CA LYS A 259 13.06 -24.14 -25.76
C LYS A 259 13.40 -23.78 -27.21
N VAL A 260 12.72 -24.44 -28.16
CA VAL A 260 12.97 -24.22 -29.60
C VAL A 260 12.78 -22.76 -29.98
N TYR A 261 11.78 -22.06 -29.39
CA TYR A 261 11.58 -20.64 -29.66
C TYR A 261 12.74 -19.75 -29.17
N GLU A 262 13.62 -20.23 -28.30
CA GLU A 262 14.82 -19.53 -27.82
C GLU A 262 16.02 -19.71 -28.75
N ILE A 263 15.99 -20.73 -29.62
CA ILE A 263 17.03 -20.94 -30.62
C ILE A 263 16.95 -19.79 -31.66
N PRO A 264 18.07 -19.18 -32.04
CA PRO A 264 18.09 -18.11 -33.01
C PRO A 264 17.46 -18.49 -34.33
N GLU A 265 16.49 -17.66 -34.78
CA GLU A 265 15.88 -17.83 -36.09
C GLU A 265 16.84 -17.42 -37.18
N GLY A 266 16.90 -18.19 -38.24
CA GLY A 266 17.70 -17.91 -39.39
C GLY A 266 17.07 -18.38 -40.70
N THR A 267 17.34 -17.70 -41.79
CA THR A 267 16.95 -18.14 -43.11
C THR A 267 17.71 -19.42 -43.51
N ARG A 268 17.22 -20.15 -44.49
CA ARG A 268 17.87 -21.36 -45.00
C ARG A 268 19.36 -21.15 -45.36
N SER A 269 19.72 -19.97 -45.85
CA SER A 269 21.10 -19.61 -46.24
C SER A 269 21.96 -19.03 -45.11
N SER A 270 21.43 -18.76 -43.91
CA SER A 270 22.19 -18.20 -42.81
C SER A 270 23.06 -19.25 -42.08
N LYS A 271 24.14 -18.80 -41.41
CA LYS A 271 25.05 -19.69 -40.65
C LYS A 271 24.47 -20.09 -39.26
N GLY A 272 23.55 -19.30 -38.72
CA GLY A 272 23.13 -19.44 -37.32
C GLY A 272 24.07 -18.75 -36.33
N ARG A 273 23.96 -19.07 -35.04
CA ARG A 273 24.82 -18.57 -33.97
C ARG A 273 25.56 -19.72 -33.26
N ALA A 274 26.74 -19.44 -32.73
CA ALA A 274 27.48 -20.40 -31.96
C ALA A 274 26.69 -20.82 -30.71
N ILE A 275 26.62 -22.10 -30.42
CA ILE A 275 25.89 -22.68 -29.27
C ILE A 275 26.35 -22.03 -27.96
N GLN A 276 27.63 -21.71 -27.83
CA GLN A 276 28.19 -21.02 -26.63
C GLN A 276 27.55 -19.64 -26.37
N ASN A 277 26.95 -19.02 -27.38
CA ASN A 277 26.22 -17.74 -27.22
C ASN A 277 24.71 -17.93 -26.94
N VAL A 278 24.23 -19.15 -27.00
CA VAL A 278 22.83 -19.50 -26.81
C VAL A 278 22.62 -20.18 -25.46
N ILE A 279 23.55 -21.08 -25.07
CA ILE A 279 23.59 -21.71 -23.74
C ILE A 279 24.87 -21.27 -23.03
N GLN A 280 24.79 -21.11 -21.71
CA GLN A 280 25.96 -20.74 -20.89
C GLN A 280 26.84 -21.96 -20.60
N ILE A 281 27.52 -22.44 -21.62
CA ILE A 281 28.47 -23.54 -21.51
C ILE A 281 29.85 -23.01 -21.11
N GLU A 282 30.57 -23.77 -20.29
CA GLU A 282 31.98 -23.45 -19.93
C GLU A 282 32.89 -23.47 -21.17
N PRO A 283 33.89 -22.58 -21.24
CA PRO A 283 34.75 -22.45 -22.45
C PRO A 283 35.50 -23.76 -22.81
N ASP A 284 35.73 -24.61 -21.85
CA ASP A 284 36.47 -25.87 -22.00
C ASP A 284 35.55 -27.11 -22.07
N ASP A 285 34.22 -26.91 -22.14
CA ASP A 285 33.25 -27.98 -22.29
C ASP A 285 32.68 -28.04 -23.72
N LYS A 286 32.27 -29.20 -24.20
CA LYS A 286 31.74 -29.40 -25.55
C LYS A 286 30.42 -30.17 -25.49
N VAL A 287 29.47 -29.81 -26.31
CA VAL A 287 28.23 -30.60 -26.48
C VAL A 287 28.56 -31.85 -27.30
N ARG A 288 28.09 -32.98 -26.83
CA ARG A 288 28.32 -34.31 -27.43
C ARG A 288 27.07 -34.97 -27.96
N ALA A 289 25.92 -34.64 -27.38
CA ALA A 289 24.64 -35.19 -27.83
C ALA A 289 23.52 -34.17 -27.73
N TYR A 290 22.53 -34.34 -28.59
CA TYR A 290 21.34 -33.49 -28.69
C TYR A 290 20.09 -34.37 -28.69
N ILE A 291 19.08 -34.03 -27.94
CA ILE A 291 17.77 -34.68 -27.90
C ILE A 291 16.67 -33.65 -27.95
#